data_704c8481d23763d687721408387bb2c6
#
_entry.id   704c8481d23763d687721408387bb2c6
#
_cell.length_a   1.000
_cell.length_b   1.000
_cell.length_c   1.000
_cell.angle_alpha   90.00
_cell.angle_beta   90.00
_cell.angle_gamma   90.00
#
_symmetry.space_group_name_H-M   'P 1'
#
loop_
_entity.id
_entity.type
_entity.pdbx_description
1 polymer ?
#
loop_
_entity_poly.entity_id
_entity_poly.type
_entity_poly.pdbx_seq_one_letter_code
_entity_poly.pdbx_strand_id
1 'polypeptide(L)'
;MNTSIDTTLLDGLIVGRVDPHIYAFSTGTIPNYLKVGDTYRPVNVRLDGWRVHFKDLVPLYEHIAKVDNGNIFRDYSVHYFLEHDKHLRRLEQGTFELEYYSKEFFEGATTNDVDDAIADICRSARENDGKYKLYSPDFLPVVYKFEREEKPWELRPNQQIAVDNFKDAVYNKHRSNLLMYAVMRFGKSFTAMSCAVEMKAKLVVVVSAKADVKLEWQKTVEIPANFKGYSFIDSLALLANPKAITQALSKGEKLVLFLTLQDLQGEEIKKKHKDLFANSIDLLIVDETHYGARGEEYGKVLRNSKLSKAQITKEMEGCETSDEYDENEAIKGLNYKVQLHLSGTPYRILMNDEEFTKEDIIAFCQFT
;
A
#
# COMPACT_ATOMS: atom_id res chain seq x y z
N MET A 1 4.76 0.57 39.76
CA MET A 1 4.73 1.90 39.14
C MET A 1 4.09 1.73 37.79
N ASN A 2 2.81 2.11 37.64
CA ASN A 2 2.16 2.17 36.32
C ASN A 2 2.66 3.44 35.64
N THR A 3 3.62 3.32 34.74
CA THR A 3 3.96 4.38 33.81
C THR A 3 2.86 4.39 32.74
N SER A 4 1.84 5.23 32.93
CA SER A 4 0.95 5.59 31.83
C SER A 4 1.82 6.20 30.74
N ILE A 5 1.84 5.57 29.57
CA ILE A 5 2.46 6.15 28.38
C ILE A 5 1.66 7.41 28.07
N ASP A 6 2.33 8.56 28.05
CA ASP A 6 1.71 9.81 27.66
C ASP A 6 1.42 9.74 26.14
N THR A 7 0.17 9.48 25.81
CA THR A 7 -0.29 9.38 24.41
C THR A 7 -0.54 10.74 23.77
N THR A 8 -0.48 11.85 24.53
CA THR A 8 -0.72 13.21 23.99
C THR A 8 0.31 13.62 22.94
N LEU A 9 1.54 13.10 23.03
CA LEU A 9 2.56 13.25 21.98
C LEU A 9 2.20 12.55 20.67
N LEU A 10 1.40 11.48 20.72
CA LEU A 10 0.92 10.77 19.52
C LEU A 10 -0.27 11.48 18.91
N ASP A 11 -1.13 12.14 19.72
CA ASP A 11 -2.30 12.88 19.24
C ASP A 11 -1.92 14.09 18.37
N GLY A 12 -0.73 14.65 18.59
CA GLY A 12 -0.17 15.73 17.74
C GLY A 12 0.30 15.27 16.35
N LEU A 13 0.47 13.95 16.15
CA LEU A 13 0.91 13.37 14.87
C LEU A 13 -0.25 12.81 14.04
N ILE A 14 -1.45 12.69 14.62
CA ILE A 14 -2.64 12.12 13.98
C ILE A 14 -3.51 13.26 13.46
N VAL A 15 -3.52 13.49 12.16
CA VAL A 15 -4.26 14.61 11.54
C VAL A 15 -5.65 14.19 11.08
N GLY A 16 -5.94 12.89 11.00
CA GLY A 16 -7.24 12.43 10.54
C GLY A 16 -7.47 10.95 10.73
N ARG A 17 -8.71 10.57 10.53
CA ARG A 17 -9.15 9.17 10.44
C ARG A 17 -9.74 8.96 9.06
N VAL A 18 -9.65 7.73 8.55
CA VAL A 18 -10.31 7.36 7.31
C VAL A 18 -11.81 7.42 7.54
N ASP A 19 -12.53 8.19 6.74
CA ASP A 19 -14.00 8.20 6.81
C ASP A 19 -14.53 6.88 6.19
N PRO A 20 -15.40 6.15 6.91
CA PRO A 20 -16.08 5.00 6.33
C PRO A 20 -17.17 5.46 5.36
N HIS A 21 -17.43 4.67 4.32
CA HIS A 21 -18.47 4.97 3.35
C HIS A 21 -19.48 3.83 3.26
N ILE A 22 -20.75 4.18 3.19
CA ILE A 22 -21.80 3.32 2.66
C ILE A 22 -21.74 3.42 1.14
N TYR A 23 -21.79 2.31 0.47
CA TYR A 23 -21.90 2.25 -0.99
C TYR A 23 -23.00 1.30 -1.41
N ALA A 24 -23.59 1.57 -2.57
CA ALA A 24 -24.50 0.64 -3.17
C ALA A 24 -24.27 0.51 -4.69
N PHE A 25 -24.59 -0.67 -5.20
CA PHE A 25 -24.55 -0.97 -6.62
C PHE A 25 -25.64 -1.95 -7.05
N SER A 26 -25.97 -1.94 -8.33
CA SER A 26 -26.77 -2.95 -8.99
C SER A 26 -25.94 -3.79 -9.96
N THR A 27 -26.47 -4.94 -10.35
CA THR A 27 -25.90 -5.81 -11.36
C THR A 27 -26.99 -6.53 -12.11
N GLY A 28 -26.84 -6.72 -13.42
CA GLY A 28 -27.78 -7.51 -14.22
C GLY A 28 -27.76 -9.00 -13.87
N THR A 29 -26.69 -9.47 -13.20
CA THR A 29 -26.60 -10.85 -12.68
C THR A 29 -27.65 -11.13 -11.59
N ILE A 30 -28.04 -10.08 -10.82
CA ILE A 30 -29.07 -10.13 -9.77
C ILE A 30 -30.06 -8.99 -10.02
N PRO A 31 -30.96 -9.13 -11.04
CA PRO A 31 -31.88 -8.06 -11.42
C PRO A 31 -32.87 -7.74 -10.31
N ASN A 32 -33.27 -6.47 -10.22
CA ASN A 32 -34.20 -5.94 -9.22
C ASN A 32 -33.70 -5.98 -7.77
N TYR A 33 -32.39 -6.11 -7.56
CA TYR A 33 -31.76 -6.02 -6.24
C TYR A 33 -30.74 -4.90 -6.19
N LEU A 34 -30.66 -4.24 -5.03
CA LEU A 34 -29.61 -3.29 -4.70
C LEU A 34 -28.68 -3.91 -3.64
N LYS A 35 -27.38 -3.96 -3.93
CA LYS A 35 -26.38 -4.34 -2.94
C LYS A 35 -25.99 -3.10 -2.13
N VAL A 36 -26.03 -3.21 -0.80
CA VAL A 36 -25.61 -2.16 0.12
C VAL A 36 -24.51 -2.70 1.03
N GLY A 37 -23.43 -1.95 1.19
CA GLY A 37 -22.33 -2.35 2.07
C GLY A 37 -21.51 -1.15 2.53
N ASP A 38 -20.54 -1.41 3.37
CA ASP A 38 -19.60 -0.39 3.85
C ASP A 38 -18.15 -0.67 3.48
N THR A 39 -17.30 0.35 3.58
CA THR A 39 -15.87 0.23 3.31
C THR A 39 -15.07 1.34 4.01
N TYR A 40 -13.86 1.00 4.47
CA TYR A 40 -12.81 1.93 4.88
C TYR A 40 -11.79 2.21 3.77
N ARG A 41 -11.93 1.52 2.63
CA ARG A 41 -11.11 1.76 1.43
C ARG A 41 -11.85 2.74 0.52
N PRO A 42 -11.14 3.39 -0.41
CA PRO A 42 -11.82 4.14 -1.48
C PRO A 42 -12.89 3.28 -2.14
N VAL A 43 -14.07 3.86 -2.37
CA VAL A 43 -15.24 3.10 -2.85
C VAL A 43 -14.99 2.44 -4.19
N ASN A 44 -14.30 3.12 -5.12
CA ASN A 44 -13.89 2.55 -6.41
C ASN A 44 -13.04 1.28 -6.26
N VAL A 45 -12.09 1.27 -5.30
CA VAL A 45 -11.24 0.09 -5.01
C VAL A 45 -12.07 -1.06 -4.46
N ARG A 46 -13.07 -0.75 -3.61
CA ARG A 46 -13.99 -1.75 -3.08
C ARG A 46 -14.88 -2.34 -4.18
N LEU A 47 -15.38 -1.50 -5.08
CA LEU A 47 -16.21 -1.91 -6.21
C LEU A 47 -15.42 -2.75 -7.22
N ASP A 48 -14.14 -2.45 -7.45
CA ASP A 48 -13.28 -3.28 -8.30
C ASP A 48 -13.12 -4.70 -7.74
N GLY A 49 -13.05 -4.84 -6.41
CA GLY A 49 -13.09 -6.16 -5.77
C GLY A 49 -14.41 -6.91 -6.01
N TRP A 50 -15.54 -6.20 -6.11
CA TRP A 50 -16.84 -6.79 -6.43
C TRP A 50 -16.98 -7.14 -7.92
N ARG A 51 -16.31 -6.42 -8.84
CA ARG A 51 -16.31 -6.70 -10.29
C ARG A 51 -15.71 -8.06 -10.64
N VAL A 52 -14.94 -8.65 -9.75
CA VAL A 52 -14.47 -10.05 -9.92
C VAL A 52 -15.66 -11.01 -9.97
N HIS A 53 -16.70 -10.77 -9.16
CA HIS A 53 -17.89 -11.60 -9.08
C HIS A 53 -19.04 -11.09 -9.97
N PHE A 54 -19.16 -9.77 -10.12
CA PHE A 54 -20.22 -9.09 -10.87
C PHE A 54 -19.60 -8.13 -11.89
N LYS A 55 -19.24 -8.66 -13.07
CA LYS A 55 -18.54 -7.91 -14.14
C LYS A 55 -19.32 -6.71 -14.67
N ASP A 56 -20.65 -6.81 -14.62
CA ASP A 56 -21.61 -5.80 -15.06
C ASP A 56 -22.08 -4.85 -13.96
N LEU A 57 -21.38 -4.80 -12.85
CA LEU A 57 -21.67 -3.95 -11.70
C LEU A 57 -21.75 -2.46 -12.10
N VAL A 58 -22.85 -1.82 -11.72
CA VAL A 58 -23.10 -0.37 -11.88
C VAL A 58 -23.13 0.29 -10.52
N PRO A 59 -22.16 1.17 -10.19
CA PRO A 59 -22.17 1.97 -8.96
C PRO A 59 -23.36 2.94 -8.96
N LEU A 60 -24.10 3.00 -7.86
CA LEU A 60 -25.30 3.86 -7.76
C LEU A 60 -25.26 4.81 -6.59
N TYR A 61 -24.50 4.51 -5.54
CA TYR A 61 -24.53 5.28 -4.29
C TYR A 61 -23.20 5.28 -3.55
N GLU A 62 -22.88 6.43 -2.96
CA GLU A 62 -21.77 6.60 -2.05
C GLU A 62 -22.08 7.70 -1.03
N HIS A 63 -21.91 7.44 0.27
CA HIS A 63 -22.12 8.39 1.34
C HIS A 63 -21.21 8.12 2.53
N ILE A 64 -20.71 9.16 3.20
CA ILE A 64 -19.88 9.00 4.40
C ILE A 64 -20.75 8.46 5.55
N ALA A 65 -20.34 7.36 6.16
CA ALA A 65 -21.07 6.67 7.23
C ALA A 65 -20.82 7.31 8.61
N LYS A 66 -21.19 8.60 8.76
CA LYS A 66 -20.91 9.41 9.93
C LYS A 66 -22.14 10.23 10.30
N VAL A 67 -22.42 10.35 11.59
CA VAL A 67 -23.49 11.20 12.13
C VAL A 67 -22.93 12.53 12.63
N ASP A 68 -23.82 13.50 12.91
CA ASP A 68 -23.46 14.90 13.20
C ASP A 68 -22.49 15.08 14.39
N ASN A 69 -22.54 14.20 15.38
CA ASN A 69 -21.64 14.22 16.55
C ASN A 69 -20.26 13.57 16.29
N GLY A 70 -20.01 13.15 15.05
CA GLY A 70 -18.76 12.51 14.65
C GLY A 70 -18.68 10.99 14.84
N ASN A 71 -19.65 10.37 15.52
CA ASN A 71 -19.73 8.92 15.60
C ASN A 71 -20.03 8.32 14.23
N ILE A 72 -19.66 7.07 14.05
CA ILE A 72 -19.80 6.34 12.79
C ILE A 72 -20.82 5.21 12.94
N PHE A 73 -21.39 4.82 11.81
CA PHE A 73 -22.27 3.65 11.71
C PHE A 73 -21.73 2.68 10.64
N ARG A 74 -22.25 1.48 10.63
CA ARG A 74 -21.88 0.43 9.69
C ARG A 74 -23.07 0.07 8.81
N ASP A 75 -22.82 -0.65 7.72
CA ASP A 75 -23.84 -1.12 6.78
C ASP A 75 -25.01 -1.86 7.44
N TYR A 76 -24.75 -2.64 8.50
CA TYR A 76 -25.84 -3.35 9.18
C TYR A 76 -26.87 -2.42 9.83
N SER A 77 -26.55 -1.14 10.14
CA SER A 77 -27.54 -0.16 10.58
C SER A 77 -28.47 0.24 9.42
N VAL A 78 -27.93 0.39 8.22
CA VAL A 78 -28.73 0.61 7.00
C VAL A 78 -29.55 -0.63 6.69
N HIS A 79 -28.94 -1.82 6.75
CA HIS A 79 -29.64 -3.10 6.53
C HIS A 79 -30.81 -3.27 7.51
N TYR A 80 -30.63 -2.93 8.78
CA TYR A 80 -31.69 -2.99 9.77
C TYR A 80 -32.90 -2.15 9.36
N PHE A 81 -32.68 -0.90 8.94
CA PHE A 81 -33.76 -0.01 8.46
C PHE A 81 -34.45 -0.58 7.22
N LEU A 82 -33.69 -1.07 6.23
CA LEU A 82 -34.28 -1.65 5.02
C LEU A 82 -35.16 -2.85 5.34
N GLU A 83 -34.80 -3.70 6.29
CA GLU A 83 -35.55 -4.88 6.69
C GLU A 83 -36.76 -4.55 7.56
N HIS A 84 -36.59 -3.69 8.60
CA HIS A 84 -37.59 -3.51 9.63
C HIS A 84 -38.54 -2.31 9.38
N ASP A 85 -38.01 -1.22 8.82
CA ASP A 85 -38.81 -0.03 8.55
C ASP A 85 -39.37 -0.01 7.12
N LYS A 86 -38.59 -0.49 6.13
CA LYS A 86 -39.02 -0.60 4.73
C LYS A 86 -39.60 -1.96 4.38
N HIS A 87 -39.45 -2.99 5.24
CA HIS A 87 -39.89 -4.34 5.03
C HIS A 87 -39.35 -4.98 3.74
N LEU A 88 -38.16 -4.60 3.31
CA LEU A 88 -37.49 -5.16 2.15
C LEU A 88 -36.85 -6.52 2.48
N ARG A 89 -36.88 -7.43 1.54
CA ARG A 89 -36.34 -8.79 1.70
C ARG A 89 -34.89 -8.84 1.19
N ARG A 90 -34.08 -9.60 1.93
CA ARG A 90 -32.74 -9.94 1.46
C ARG A 90 -32.78 -11.02 0.39
N LEU A 91 -31.75 -11.05 -0.43
CA LEU A 91 -31.52 -12.15 -1.35
C LEU A 91 -31.39 -13.46 -0.57
N GLU A 92 -32.16 -14.45 -0.92
CA GLU A 92 -32.07 -15.81 -0.39
C GLU A 92 -31.11 -16.65 -1.22
N GLN A 93 -30.38 -17.55 -0.55
CA GLN A 93 -29.46 -18.44 -1.24
C GLN A 93 -30.25 -19.41 -2.16
N GLY A 94 -29.81 -19.53 -3.42
CA GLY A 94 -30.48 -20.37 -4.42
C GLY A 94 -31.54 -19.64 -5.25
N THR A 95 -31.82 -18.33 -4.99
CA THR A 95 -32.74 -17.53 -5.83
C THR A 95 -32.22 -17.38 -7.27
N PHE A 96 -30.90 -17.27 -7.40
CA PHE A 96 -30.19 -17.22 -8.69
C PHE A 96 -29.04 -18.23 -8.68
N GLU A 97 -28.64 -18.69 -9.86
CA GLU A 97 -27.38 -19.45 -10.03
C GLU A 97 -26.20 -18.51 -9.96
N LEU A 98 -25.59 -18.39 -8.78
CA LEU A 98 -24.48 -17.47 -8.51
C LEU A 98 -23.21 -18.23 -8.16
N GLU A 99 -22.09 -17.84 -8.74
CA GLU A 99 -20.75 -18.29 -8.30
C GLU A 99 -20.41 -17.75 -6.91
N TYR A 100 -20.93 -16.55 -6.58
CA TYR A 100 -20.73 -15.90 -5.30
C TYR A 100 -22.04 -15.36 -4.74
N TYR A 101 -22.42 -15.82 -3.55
CA TYR A 101 -23.62 -15.39 -2.83
C TYR A 101 -23.27 -14.34 -1.76
N SER A 102 -24.08 -13.29 -1.67
CA SER A 102 -24.06 -12.32 -0.57
C SER A 102 -25.49 -11.97 -0.14
N LYS A 103 -25.73 -12.00 1.16
CA LYS A 103 -27.01 -11.60 1.77
C LYS A 103 -27.21 -10.08 1.89
N GLU A 104 -26.29 -9.29 1.33
CA GLU A 104 -26.33 -7.82 1.40
C GLU A 104 -27.05 -7.19 0.19
N PHE A 105 -27.79 -8.02 -0.58
CA PHE A 105 -28.66 -7.60 -1.65
C PHE A 105 -30.11 -7.53 -1.16
N PHE A 106 -30.80 -6.42 -1.46
CA PHE A 106 -32.17 -6.16 -1.05
C PHE A 106 -33.09 -6.03 -2.27
N GLU A 107 -34.19 -6.81 -2.28
CA GLU A 107 -35.18 -6.87 -3.37
C GLU A 107 -35.92 -5.53 -3.46
N GLY A 108 -35.95 -4.94 -4.65
CA GLY A 108 -36.68 -3.70 -4.94
C GLY A 108 -36.14 -2.45 -4.22
N ALA A 109 -35.01 -2.57 -3.49
CA ALA A 109 -34.40 -1.41 -2.83
C ALA A 109 -33.89 -0.38 -3.85
N THR A 110 -33.96 0.88 -3.47
CA THR A 110 -33.50 2.03 -4.25
C THR A 110 -32.46 2.85 -3.45
N THR A 111 -31.76 3.75 -4.12
CA THR A 111 -30.86 4.70 -3.45
C THR A 111 -31.58 5.62 -2.48
N ASN A 112 -32.85 5.97 -2.76
CA ASN A 112 -33.69 6.77 -1.84
C ASN A 112 -33.96 6.03 -0.53
N ASP A 113 -34.11 4.71 -0.56
CA ASP A 113 -34.28 3.92 0.66
C ASP A 113 -33.00 3.92 1.52
N VAL A 114 -31.83 4.01 0.88
CA VAL A 114 -30.55 4.17 1.58
C VAL A 114 -30.41 5.57 2.19
N ASP A 115 -30.85 6.62 1.47
CA ASP A 115 -30.92 7.99 2.00
C ASP A 115 -31.86 8.09 3.22
N ASP A 116 -33.04 7.47 3.13
CA ASP A 116 -34.01 7.41 4.23
C ASP A 116 -33.41 6.69 5.45
N ALA A 117 -32.69 5.59 5.22
CA ALA A 117 -31.99 4.88 6.29
C ALA A 117 -30.95 5.76 7.00
N ILE A 118 -30.12 6.46 6.22
CA ILE A 118 -29.09 7.36 6.79
C ILE A 118 -29.74 8.52 7.55
N ALA A 119 -30.81 9.11 7.02
CA ALA A 119 -31.58 10.16 7.69
C ALA A 119 -32.16 9.67 9.03
N ASP A 120 -32.70 8.44 9.08
CA ASP A 120 -33.22 7.84 10.30
C ASP A 120 -32.11 7.54 11.32
N ILE A 121 -30.96 7.03 10.87
CA ILE A 121 -29.78 6.80 11.72
C ILE A 121 -29.30 8.13 12.34
N CYS A 122 -29.21 9.19 11.54
CA CYS A 122 -28.83 10.51 12.02
C CYS A 122 -29.85 11.09 13.00
N ARG A 123 -31.15 10.87 12.78
CA ARG A 123 -32.22 11.27 13.70
C ARG A 123 -32.07 10.52 15.03
N SER A 124 -31.98 9.19 14.98
CA SER A 124 -31.78 8.33 16.15
C SER A 124 -30.56 8.73 16.97
N ALA A 125 -29.46 9.10 16.30
CA ALA A 125 -28.25 9.61 16.95
C ALA A 125 -28.48 10.93 17.72
N ARG A 126 -29.26 11.86 17.15
CA ARG A 126 -29.61 13.13 17.79
C ARG A 126 -30.55 12.94 18.97
N GLU A 127 -31.53 12.05 18.83
CA GLU A 127 -32.52 11.73 19.87
C GLU A 127 -31.94 10.80 20.95
N ASN A 128 -30.81 10.18 20.70
CA ASN A 128 -30.15 9.20 21.56
C ASN A 128 -31.09 8.06 22.00
N ASP A 129 -31.95 7.60 21.07
CA ASP A 129 -33.00 6.58 21.33
C ASP A 129 -32.43 5.14 21.38
N GLY A 130 -31.17 4.95 21.00
CA GLY A 130 -30.50 3.65 21.04
C GLY A 130 -30.94 2.65 19.96
N LYS A 131 -31.71 3.08 18.94
CA LYS A 131 -32.18 2.24 17.84
C LYS A 131 -31.00 1.63 17.05
N TYR A 132 -29.91 2.38 16.85
CA TYR A 132 -28.75 1.94 16.11
C TYR A 132 -27.48 1.96 16.94
N LYS A 133 -26.60 1.00 16.68
CA LYS A 133 -25.29 0.95 17.29
C LYS A 133 -24.36 1.91 16.57
N LEU A 134 -23.85 2.90 17.29
CA LEU A 134 -22.86 3.84 16.84
C LEU A 134 -21.48 3.51 17.44
N TYR A 135 -20.41 3.91 16.76
CA TYR A 135 -19.03 3.68 17.17
C TYR A 135 -18.28 4.99 17.25
N SER A 136 -17.36 5.09 18.22
CA SER A 136 -16.43 6.20 18.30
C SER A 136 -15.53 6.24 17.06
N PRO A 137 -15.21 7.43 16.52
CA PRO A 137 -14.24 7.59 15.44
C PRO A 137 -12.83 7.10 15.83
N ASP A 138 -12.55 6.88 17.13
CA ASP A 138 -11.26 6.36 17.58
C ASP A 138 -10.94 4.95 17.07
N PHE A 139 -11.96 4.19 16.69
CA PHE A 139 -11.79 2.88 16.07
C PHE A 139 -11.49 2.92 14.57
N LEU A 140 -11.54 4.11 13.94
CA LEU A 140 -11.26 4.24 12.52
C LEU A 140 -9.75 4.13 12.24
N PRO A 141 -9.37 3.60 11.07
CA PRO A 141 -7.98 3.60 10.62
C PRO A 141 -7.41 5.02 10.61
N VAL A 142 -6.21 5.16 11.14
CA VAL A 142 -5.53 6.46 11.25
C VAL A 142 -4.92 6.84 9.91
N VAL A 143 -5.11 8.08 9.50
CA VAL A 143 -4.37 8.73 8.41
C VAL A 143 -3.30 9.60 9.02
N TYR A 144 -2.05 9.26 8.77
CA TYR A 144 -0.92 10.06 9.23
C TYR A 144 -0.67 11.19 8.24
N LYS A 145 -0.57 12.42 8.77
CA LYS A 145 -0.08 13.58 8.06
C LYS A 145 1.05 14.17 8.89
N PHE A 146 2.21 14.30 8.28
CA PHE A 146 3.38 14.84 8.96
C PHE A 146 3.54 16.31 8.59
N GLU A 147 3.87 17.14 9.58
CA GLU A 147 4.28 18.51 9.33
C GLU A 147 5.74 18.54 8.89
N ARG A 148 6.00 19.27 7.82
CA ARG A 148 7.35 19.43 7.31
C ARG A 148 8.13 20.39 8.19
N GLU A 149 9.29 19.95 8.65
CA GLU A 149 10.21 20.80 9.40
C GLU A 149 10.73 21.96 8.53
N GLU A 150 11.04 23.08 9.16
CA GLU A 150 11.60 24.25 8.47
C GLU A 150 13.09 24.05 8.16
N LYS A 151 13.80 23.36 9.05
CA LYS A 151 15.26 23.14 8.93
C LYS A 151 15.56 21.79 8.27
N PRO A 152 16.53 21.76 7.34
CA PRO A 152 16.96 20.49 6.76
C PRO A 152 17.72 19.66 7.82
N TRP A 153 17.57 18.34 7.72
CA TRP A 153 18.41 17.43 8.48
C TRP A 153 19.81 17.33 7.84
N GLU A 154 20.81 17.21 8.68
CA GLU A 154 22.18 17.07 8.22
C GLU A 154 22.53 15.60 7.98
N LEU A 155 23.22 15.34 6.87
CA LEU A 155 23.80 14.02 6.61
C LEU A 155 24.99 13.82 7.56
N ARG A 156 25.03 12.67 8.21
CA ARG A 156 26.22 12.24 8.94
C ARG A 156 27.37 11.98 7.95
N PRO A 157 28.66 12.08 8.36
CA PRO A 157 29.79 11.90 7.44
C PRO A 157 29.74 10.63 6.60
N ASN A 158 29.33 9.49 7.19
CA ASN A 158 29.18 8.23 6.49
C ASN A 158 28.00 8.21 5.49
N GLN A 159 26.92 8.94 5.77
CA GLN A 159 25.81 9.13 4.85
C GLN A 159 26.20 10.04 3.68
N GLN A 160 26.96 11.11 3.96
CA GLN A 160 27.49 11.99 2.92
C GLN A 160 28.40 11.23 1.95
N ILE A 161 29.32 10.40 2.48
CA ILE A 161 30.17 9.53 1.65
C ILE A 161 29.32 8.62 0.75
N ALA A 162 28.25 8.04 1.27
CA ALA A 162 27.36 7.19 0.48
C ALA A 162 26.68 7.97 -0.66
N VAL A 163 26.24 9.20 -0.41
CA VAL A 163 25.64 10.07 -1.43
C VAL A 163 26.68 10.49 -2.47
N ASP A 164 27.92 10.81 -2.05
CA ASP A 164 29.01 11.17 -2.97
C ASP A 164 29.41 9.98 -3.86
N ASN A 165 29.51 8.78 -3.29
CA ASN A 165 29.73 7.53 -4.03
C ASN A 165 28.60 7.24 -5.03
N PHE A 166 27.34 7.48 -4.64
CA PHE A 166 26.20 7.37 -5.54
C PHE A 166 26.34 8.29 -6.76
N LYS A 167 26.70 9.56 -6.53
CA LYS A 167 26.93 10.54 -7.60
C LYS A 167 28.04 10.08 -8.54
N ASP A 168 29.16 9.64 -7.99
CA ASP A 168 30.29 9.14 -8.78
C ASP A 168 29.91 7.91 -9.61
N ALA A 169 29.20 6.94 -9.00
CA ALA A 169 28.74 5.74 -9.67
C ALA A 169 27.80 6.07 -10.84
N VAL A 170 26.79 6.92 -10.63
CA VAL A 170 25.78 7.24 -11.65
C VAL A 170 26.35 8.12 -12.75
N TYR A 171 27.04 9.21 -12.39
CA TYR A 171 27.41 10.24 -13.37
C TYR A 171 28.78 10.02 -14.01
N ASN A 172 29.75 9.50 -13.28
CA ASN A 172 31.10 9.30 -13.81
C ASN A 172 31.34 7.89 -14.32
N LYS A 173 30.79 6.88 -13.60
CA LYS A 173 30.97 5.47 -13.96
C LYS A 173 29.80 4.87 -14.73
N HIS A 174 28.73 5.64 -14.92
CA HIS A 174 27.51 5.22 -15.66
C HIS A 174 26.89 3.91 -15.15
N ARG A 175 26.93 3.72 -13.81
CA ARG A 175 26.35 2.55 -13.14
C ARG A 175 24.85 2.81 -12.86
N SER A 176 24.03 1.81 -13.06
CA SER A 176 22.57 1.90 -12.90
C SER A 176 22.00 0.91 -11.89
N ASN A 177 22.78 -0.08 -11.45
CA ASN A 177 22.39 -1.04 -10.43
C ASN A 177 23.34 -0.91 -9.26
N LEU A 178 22.86 -0.36 -8.15
CA LEU A 178 23.69 0.07 -7.02
C LEU A 178 23.26 -0.59 -5.71
N LEU A 179 24.21 -0.78 -4.80
CA LEU A 179 24.00 -1.39 -3.49
C LEU A 179 24.44 -0.44 -2.36
N MET A 180 23.51 -0.17 -1.43
CA MET A 180 23.79 0.42 -0.13
C MET A 180 23.68 -0.66 0.94
N TYR A 181 24.83 -1.19 1.34
CA TYR A 181 24.85 -2.06 2.51
C TYR A 181 25.13 -1.22 3.76
N ALA A 182 24.18 -1.20 4.67
CA ALA A 182 24.34 -0.48 5.92
C ALA A 182 23.50 -1.12 7.04
N VAL A 183 24.11 -1.22 8.21
CA VAL A 183 23.49 -1.77 9.41
C VAL A 183 22.25 -0.99 9.85
N MET A 184 21.48 -1.57 10.77
CA MET A 184 20.36 -0.89 11.42
C MET A 184 20.81 0.45 12.00
N ARG A 185 19.92 1.46 12.00
CA ARG A 185 20.19 2.84 12.48
C ARG A 185 21.17 3.66 11.63
N PHE A 186 21.63 3.16 10.51
CA PHE A 186 22.41 3.97 9.55
C PHE A 186 21.59 5.14 9.00
N GLY A 187 20.27 4.99 8.88
CA GLY A 187 19.37 5.96 8.21
C GLY A 187 19.34 5.76 6.69
N LYS A 188 19.23 4.49 6.27
CA LYS A 188 19.21 4.09 4.85
C LYS A 188 18.17 4.85 4.03
N SER A 189 16.95 4.97 4.52
CA SER A 189 15.85 5.64 3.81
C SER A 189 16.15 7.13 3.57
N PHE A 190 16.66 7.83 4.60
CA PHE A 190 17.07 9.24 4.47
C PHE A 190 18.22 9.42 3.49
N THR A 191 19.24 8.54 3.54
CA THR A 191 20.37 8.57 2.61
C THR A 191 19.93 8.27 1.17
N ALA A 192 19.04 7.27 0.97
CA ALA A 192 18.51 6.93 -0.34
C ALA A 192 17.67 8.08 -0.93
N MET A 193 16.84 8.75 -0.11
CA MET A 193 16.14 9.96 -0.54
C MET A 193 17.09 11.11 -0.86
N SER A 194 18.19 11.25 -0.15
CA SER A 194 19.24 12.23 -0.48
C SER A 194 19.90 11.93 -1.84
N CYS A 195 20.10 10.65 -2.17
CA CYS A 195 20.52 10.24 -3.52
C CYS A 195 19.47 10.62 -4.59
N ALA A 196 18.17 10.47 -4.30
CA ALA A 196 17.11 10.90 -5.20
C ALA A 196 17.12 12.41 -5.47
N VAL A 197 17.39 13.21 -4.44
CA VAL A 197 17.55 14.68 -4.57
C VAL A 197 18.75 15.02 -5.45
N GLU A 198 19.90 14.39 -5.24
CA GLU A 198 21.11 14.61 -6.02
C GLU A 198 20.92 14.29 -7.51
N MET A 199 20.19 13.24 -7.85
CA MET A 199 19.86 12.94 -9.24
C MET A 199 18.66 13.73 -9.79
N LYS A 200 18.08 14.64 -8.99
CA LYS A 200 16.89 15.44 -9.33
C LYS A 200 15.71 14.56 -9.78
N ALA A 201 15.56 13.40 -9.15
CA ALA A 201 14.51 12.46 -9.48
C ALA A 201 13.13 13.10 -9.33
N LYS A 202 12.24 12.87 -10.29
CA LYS A 202 10.83 13.28 -10.24
C LYS A 202 9.93 12.15 -9.78
N LEU A 203 10.23 10.93 -10.20
CA LEU A 203 9.53 9.72 -9.78
C LEU A 203 10.51 8.77 -9.09
N VAL A 204 10.31 8.60 -7.80
CA VAL A 204 11.00 7.59 -6.98
C VAL A 204 9.99 6.50 -6.66
N VAL A 205 10.35 5.25 -6.87
CA VAL A 205 9.52 4.10 -6.46
C VAL A 205 10.29 3.30 -5.43
N VAL A 206 9.65 3.07 -4.31
CA VAL A 206 10.18 2.22 -3.22
C VAL A 206 9.40 0.92 -3.22
N VAL A 207 10.09 -0.20 -3.38
CA VAL A 207 9.53 -1.55 -3.28
C VAL A 207 10.11 -2.24 -2.07
N SER A 208 9.26 -2.74 -1.18
CA SER A 208 9.69 -3.45 0.03
C SER A 208 8.94 -4.76 0.22
N ALA A 209 9.64 -5.77 0.74
CA ALA A 209 9.01 -7.02 1.16
C ALA A 209 8.08 -6.85 2.38
N LYS A 210 8.27 -5.77 3.15
CA LYS A 210 7.55 -5.50 4.39
C LYS A 210 6.64 -4.28 4.28
N ALA A 211 5.36 -4.46 4.59
CA ALA A 211 4.39 -3.36 4.61
C ALA A 211 4.56 -2.43 5.82
N ASP A 212 5.11 -2.90 6.92
CA ASP A 212 5.27 -2.16 8.18
C ASP A 212 6.29 -1.01 8.08
N VAL A 213 7.24 -1.06 7.13
CA VAL A 213 8.19 0.03 6.89
C VAL A 213 7.59 1.23 6.12
N LYS A 214 6.37 1.10 5.61
CA LYS A 214 5.68 2.18 4.86
C LYS A 214 5.65 3.49 5.64
N LEU A 215 5.28 3.44 6.92
CA LEU A 215 5.19 4.64 7.76
C LEU A 215 6.55 5.32 7.94
N GLU A 216 7.62 4.55 8.06
CA GLU A 216 8.97 5.10 8.18
C GLU A 216 9.44 5.77 6.87
N TRP A 217 9.07 5.22 5.73
CA TRP A 217 9.29 5.87 4.43
C TRP A 217 8.47 7.14 4.28
N GLN A 218 7.19 7.13 4.68
CA GLN A 218 6.35 8.33 4.66
C GLN A 218 6.94 9.44 5.53
N LYS A 219 7.32 9.14 6.79
CA LYS A 219 8.01 10.09 7.68
C LYS A 219 9.28 10.65 7.04
N THR A 220 10.10 9.77 6.46
CA THR A 220 11.34 10.16 5.81
C THR A 220 11.11 11.15 4.67
N VAL A 221 10.04 10.98 3.88
CA VAL A 221 9.73 11.85 2.74
C VAL A 221 9.07 13.16 3.18
N GLU A 222 8.16 13.10 4.17
CA GLU A 222 7.29 14.23 4.49
C GLU A 222 7.84 15.16 5.58
N ILE A 223 8.63 14.66 6.54
CA ILE A 223 9.11 15.47 7.67
C ILE A 223 10.32 16.34 7.29
N PRO A 224 11.45 15.82 6.74
CA PRO A 224 12.64 16.66 6.55
C PRO A 224 12.44 17.74 5.49
N ALA A 225 12.91 18.95 5.76
CA ALA A 225 12.89 20.04 4.79
C ALA A 225 13.68 19.73 3.51
N ASN A 226 14.65 18.82 3.58
CA ASN A 226 15.47 18.34 2.46
C ASN A 226 14.64 17.85 1.27
N PHE A 227 13.46 17.28 1.54
CA PHE A 227 12.62 16.64 0.53
C PHE A 227 11.39 17.48 0.19
N LYS A 228 11.47 18.80 0.43
CA LYS A 228 10.42 19.74 0.01
C LYS A 228 10.13 19.60 -1.48
N GLY A 229 8.85 19.45 -1.82
CA GLY A 229 8.39 19.25 -3.19
C GLY A 229 8.18 17.78 -3.57
N TYR A 230 8.59 16.82 -2.72
CA TYR A 230 8.18 15.43 -2.86
C TYR A 230 6.89 15.18 -2.08
N SER A 231 5.96 14.46 -2.72
CA SER A 231 4.75 13.93 -2.09
C SER A 231 4.86 12.42 -1.98
N PHE A 232 4.40 11.86 -0.87
CA PHE A 232 4.37 10.41 -0.66
C PHE A 232 3.00 9.85 -1.03
N ILE A 233 2.97 8.77 -1.81
CA ILE A 233 1.76 8.01 -2.13
C ILE A 233 2.04 6.51 -1.99
N ASP A 234 0.99 5.73 -1.77
CA ASP A 234 1.05 4.28 -1.68
C ASP A 234 0.17 3.59 -2.73
N SER A 235 0.15 2.27 -2.73
CA SER A 235 -0.66 1.48 -3.67
C SER A 235 -2.15 1.81 -3.60
N LEU A 236 -2.69 2.15 -2.42
CA LEU A 236 -4.09 2.50 -2.27
C LEU A 236 -4.41 3.86 -2.92
N ALA A 237 -3.53 4.84 -2.75
CA ALA A 237 -3.68 6.14 -3.41
C ALA A 237 -3.61 6.00 -4.93
N LEU A 238 -2.70 5.15 -5.44
CA LEU A 238 -2.60 4.86 -6.87
C LEU A 238 -3.82 4.14 -7.42
N LEU A 239 -4.40 3.22 -6.65
CA LEU A 239 -5.65 2.54 -7.02
C LEU A 239 -6.85 3.49 -6.98
N ALA A 240 -6.90 4.40 -6.01
CA ALA A 240 -7.95 5.43 -5.93
C ALA A 240 -7.90 6.42 -7.10
N ASN A 241 -6.69 6.77 -7.57
CA ASN A 241 -6.48 7.59 -8.75
C ASN A 241 -5.51 6.90 -9.74
N PRO A 242 -6.04 6.13 -10.71
CA PRO A 242 -5.21 5.39 -11.67
C PRO A 242 -4.33 6.24 -12.59
N LYS A 243 -4.38 7.56 -12.50
CA LYS A 243 -3.55 8.53 -13.24
C LYS A 243 -2.72 9.43 -12.32
N ALA A 244 -2.59 9.08 -11.04
CA ALA A 244 -1.94 9.92 -10.03
C ALA A 244 -0.51 10.30 -10.42
N ILE A 245 0.27 9.35 -10.93
CA ILE A 245 1.67 9.56 -11.34
C ILE A 245 1.72 10.52 -12.54
N THR A 246 1.01 10.19 -13.61
CA THR A 246 0.97 11.04 -14.83
C THR A 246 0.50 12.45 -14.53
N GLN A 247 -0.53 12.61 -13.69
CA GLN A 247 -1.05 13.92 -13.30
C GLN A 247 -0.03 14.75 -12.49
N ALA A 248 0.63 14.14 -11.52
CA ALA A 248 1.63 14.83 -10.70
C ALA A 248 2.86 15.24 -11.54
N LEU A 249 3.38 14.32 -12.35
CA LEU A 249 4.52 14.60 -13.23
C LEU A 249 4.20 15.69 -14.26
N SER A 250 2.97 15.73 -14.80
CA SER A 250 2.55 16.79 -15.75
C SER A 250 2.48 18.18 -15.11
N LYS A 251 2.22 18.26 -13.81
CA LYS A 251 2.26 19.51 -13.02
C LYS A 251 3.67 19.88 -12.55
N GLY A 252 4.67 19.05 -12.82
CA GLY A 252 6.04 19.24 -12.37
C GLY A 252 6.28 18.86 -10.92
N GLU A 253 5.33 18.16 -10.30
CA GLU A 253 5.46 17.65 -8.94
C GLU A 253 6.45 16.47 -8.89
N LYS A 254 7.00 16.21 -7.71
CA LYS A 254 7.87 15.06 -7.46
C LYS A 254 7.14 14.05 -6.58
N LEU A 255 7.23 12.78 -6.93
CA LEU A 255 6.54 11.71 -6.22
C LEU A 255 7.51 10.66 -5.66
N VAL A 256 7.16 10.16 -4.48
CA VAL A 256 7.68 8.92 -3.93
C VAL A 256 6.50 7.95 -3.80
N LEU A 257 6.50 6.88 -4.59
CA LEU A 257 5.50 5.82 -4.55
C LEU A 257 6.05 4.65 -3.74
N PHE A 258 5.36 4.26 -2.70
CA PHE A 258 5.67 3.06 -1.93
C PHE A 258 4.77 1.90 -2.33
N LEU A 259 5.40 0.77 -2.65
CA LEU A 259 4.73 -0.49 -2.98
C LEU A 259 5.31 -1.63 -2.16
N THR A 260 4.49 -2.61 -1.84
CA THR A 260 4.98 -3.90 -1.36
C THR A 260 5.23 -4.84 -2.54
N LEU A 261 6.06 -5.87 -2.34
CA LEU A 261 6.21 -6.93 -3.35
C LEU A 261 4.86 -7.55 -3.71
N GLN A 262 3.94 -7.68 -2.76
CA GLN A 262 2.58 -8.19 -2.99
C GLN A 262 1.76 -7.28 -3.92
N ASP A 263 1.96 -5.97 -3.88
CA ASP A 263 1.29 -5.04 -4.80
C ASP A 263 1.73 -5.24 -6.26
N LEU A 264 2.93 -5.79 -6.46
CA LEU A 264 3.54 -6.06 -7.77
C LEU A 264 3.38 -7.51 -8.24
N GLN A 265 2.54 -8.32 -7.59
CA GLN A 265 2.30 -9.71 -7.94
C GLN A 265 0.95 -9.94 -8.62
N GLY A 266 0.86 -11.06 -9.37
CA GLY A 266 -0.34 -11.53 -10.05
C GLY A 266 -0.39 -11.21 -11.54
N GLU A 267 -1.20 -11.94 -12.28
CA GLU A 267 -1.31 -11.85 -13.74
C GLU A 267 -1.85 -10.50 -14.24
N GLU A 268 -2.52 -9.74 -13.39
CA GLU A 268 -3.18 -8.48 -13.75
C GLU A 268 -2.44 -7.21 -13.27
N ILE A 269 -1.19 -7.33 -12.79
CA ILE A 269 -0.40 -6.21 -12.27
C ILE A 269 -0.35 -5.02 -13.23
N LYS A 270 -0.04 -5.29 -14.51
CA LYS A 270 0.06 -4.24 -15.54
C LYS A 270 -1.25 -3.50 -15.77
N LYS A 271 -2.40 -4.17 -15.57
CA LYS A 271 -3.70 -3.52 -15.65
C LYS A 271 -3.98 -2.69 -14.40
N LYS A 272 -3.68 -3.25 -13.20
CA LYS A 272 -3.90 -2.63 -11.90
C LYS A 272 -3.05 -1.37 -11.70
N HIS A 273 -1.79 -1.40 -12.14
CA HIS A 273 -0.82 -0.31 -11.99
C HIS A 273 -0.36 0.28 -13.34
N LYS A 274 -1.28 0.39 -14.29
CA LYS A 274 -0.98 0.83 -15.66
C LYS A 274 -0.20 2.14 -15.72
N ASP A 275 -0.52 3.09 -14.86
CA ASP A 275 0.14 4.40 -14.80
C ASP A 275 1.61 4.27 -14.39
N LEU A 276 1.93 3.37 -13.46
CA LEU A 276 3.31 3.09 -13.07
C LEU A 276 4.13 2.50 -14.24
N PHE A 277 3.57 1.51 -14.94
CA PHE A 277 4.27 0.88 -16.08
C PHE A 277 4.38 1.78 -17.32
N ALA A 278 3.54 2.83 -17.40
CA ALA A 278 3.58 3.80 -18.50
C ALA A 278 4.60 4.92 -18.27
N ASN A 279 5.09 5.11 -17.05
CA ASN A 279 6.02 6.17 -16.70
C ASN A 279 7.44 5.64 -16.49
N SER A 280 8.44 6.49 -16.80
CA SER A 280 9.85 6.17 -16.50
C SER A 280 10.18 6.56 -15.07
N ILE A 281 10.61 5.59 -14.28
CA ILE A 281 11.07 5.77 -12.89
C ILE A 281 12.49 6.32 -12.92
N ASP A 282 12.73 7.44 -12.24
CA ASP A 282 14.08 7.98 -12.16
C ASP A 282 14.95 7.16 -11.20
N LEU A 283 14.41 6.81 -10.03
CA LEU A 283 15.10 5.98 -9.03
C LEU A 283 14.16 4.90 -8.50
N LEU A 284 14.50 3.64 -8.73
CA LEU A 284 13.88 2.49 -8.11
C LEU A 284 14.69 2.10 -6.87
N ILE A 285 14.07 2.12 -5.69
CA ILE A 285 14.67 1.70 -4.43
C ILE A 285 14.07 0.36 -4.05
N VAL A 286 14.90 -0.66 -3.86
CA VAL A 286 14.48 -1.99 -3.37
C VAL A 286 14.96 -2.11 -1.93
N ASP A 287 14.03 -2.03 -0.99
CA ASP A 287 14.32 -2.04 0.44
C ASP A 287 14.21 -3.46 1.00
N GLU A 288 15.16 -3.84 1.86
CA GLU A 288 15.23 -5.17 2.48
C GLU A 288 15.49 -6.32 1.47
N THR A 289 16.35 -6.11 0.48
CA THR A 289 16.72 -7.03 -0.62
C THR A 289 17.12 -8.45 -0.16
N HIS A 290 17.44 -8.64 1.10
CA HIS A 290 17.88 -9.93 1.62
C HIS A 290 16.76 -10.99 1.76
N TYR A 291 15.49 -10.60 1.60
CA TYR A 291 14.38 -11.55 1.64
C TYR A 291 14.26 -12.37 0.35
N GLY A 292 14.53 -11.78 -0.84
CA GLY A 292 14.48 -12.48 -2.13
C GLY A 292 15.67 -13.40 -2.39
N ALA A 293 16.88 -13.04 -1.92
CA ALA A 293 18.09 -13.83 -2.11
C ALA A 293 18.05 -15.25 -1.47
N ARG A 294 17.18 -15.47 -0.47
CA ARG A 294 17.01 -16.79 0.15
C ARG A 294 16.39 -17.83 -0.78
N GLY A 295 15.39 -17.44 -1.58
CA GLY A 295 14.69 -18.36 -2.48
C GLY A 295 15.52 -18.78 -3.66
N GLU A 296 16.27 -17.85 -4.29
CA GLU A 296 17.13 -18.16 -5.43
C GLU A 296 18.33 -19.04 -5.08
N GLU A 297 19.02 -18.79 -3.95
CA GLU A 297 20.12 -19.64 -3.51
C GLU A 297 19.67 -21.07 -3.17
N TYR A 298 18.55 -21.20 -2.46
CA TYR A 298 17.99 -22.52 -2.17
C TYR A 298 17.55 -23.22 -3.45
N GLY A 299 16.95 -22.53 -4.38
CA GLY A 299 16.60 -23.05 -5.70
C GLY A 299 17.80 -23.41 -6.57
N LYS A 300 18.94 -22.68 -6.47
CA LYS A 300 20.20 -22.99 -7.16
C LYS A 300 20.89 -24.19 -6.53
N VAL A 301 20.96 -24.28 -5.20
CA VAL A 301 21.51 -25.42 -4.46
C VAL A 301 20.71 -26.70 -4.75
N LEU A 302 19.38 -26.64 -4.76
CA LEU A 302 18.53 -27.76 -5.09
C LEU A 302 18.64 -28.18 -6.57
N ARG A 303 18.80 -27.23 -7.50
CA ARG A 303 19.03 -27.54 -8.94
C ARG A 303 20.38 -28.12 -9.21
N ASN A 304 21.41 -27.79 -8.44
CA ASN A 304 22.75 -28.35 -8.53
C ASN A 304 22.92 -29.67 -7.76
N SER A 305 21.98 -29.98 -6.84
CA SER A 305 21.93 -31.28 -6.20
C SER A 305 21.34 -32.31 -7.19
N LYS A 306 21.90 -33.52 -7.27
CA LYS A 306 21.37 -34.62 -8.08
C LYS A 306 20.06 -35.22 -7.53
N LEU A 307 19.22 -34.39 -6.86
CA LEU A 307 17.95 -34.80 -6.30
C LEU A 307 16.88 -34.88 -7.39
N SER A 308 15.99 -35.85 -7.30
CA SER A 308 14.83 -35.95 -8.20
C SER A 308 13.83 -34.85 -7.92
N LYS A 309 12.99 -34.46 -8.92
CA LYS A 309 11.93 -33.46 -8.74
C LYS A 309 11.05 -33.75 -7.53
N ALA A 310 10.73 -35.01 -7.24
CA ALA A 310 9.92 -35.42 -6.09
C ALA A 310 10.62 -35.20 -4.73
N GLN A 311 11.95 -35.34 -4.68
CA GLN A 311 12.74 -35.06 -3.47
C GLN A 311 12.89 -33.56 -3.23
N ILE A 312 13.05 -32.77 -4.29
CA ILE A 312 13.07 -31.32 -4.24
C ILE A 312 11.75 -30.79 -3.68
N THR A 313 10.60 -31.30 -4.17
CA THR A 313 9.27 -30.91 -3.68
C THR A 313 9.09 -31.25 -2.19
N LYS A 314 9.58 -32.41 -1.75
CA LYS A 314 9.46 -32.87 -0.36
C LYS A 314 10.36 -32.09 0.63
N GLU A 315 11.53 -31.63 0.18
CA GLU A 315 12.40 -30.76 0.98
C GLU A 315 11.86 -29.31 1.03
N MET A 316 11.21 -28.85 -0.05
CA MET A 316 10.51 -27.56 -0.07
C MET A 316 9.25 -27.55 0.83
N GLU A 317 8.53 -28.68 0.93
CA GLU A 317 7.39 -28.83 1.84
C GLU A 317 7.78 -28.88 3.33
N GLY A 318 9.02 -29.19 3.66
CA GLY A 318 9.58 -29.21 5.02
C GLY A 318 10.19 -27.89 5.49
N CYS A 319 10.40 -26.92 4.63
CA CYS A 319 10.65 -25.53 4.99
C CYS A 319 9.29 -24.85 5.18
N GLU A 320 9.07 -24.22 6.34
CA GLU A 320 7.93 -23.31 6.51
C GLU A 320 7.97 -22.34 5.32
N THR A 321 7.05 -22.52 4.41
CA THR A 321 6.85 -21.64 3.27
C THR A 321 6.27 -20.32 3.79
N SER A 322 7.14 -19.45 4.26
CA SER A 322 6.91 -18.03 4.04
C SER A 322 6.91 -17.89 2.50
N ASP A 323 5.81 -17.46 1.92
CA ASP A 323 5.69 -17.19 0.49
C ASP A 323 6.92 -16.41 0.04
N GLU A 324 7.88 -17.11 -0.55
CA GLU A 324 9.15 -16.55 -0.99
C GLU A 324 8.89 -15.85 -2.31
N TYR A 325 8.79 -14.53 -2.21
CA TYR A 325 8.58 -13.64 -3.34
C TYR A 325 9.91 -13.39 -4.05
N ASP A 326 9.99 -13.70 -5.32
CA ASP A 326 11.12 -13.32 -6.16
C ASP A 326 11.02 -11.81 -6.47
N GLU A 327 11.87 -11.01 -5.78
CA GLU A 327 11.94 -9.55 -5.96
C GLU A 327 12.24 -9.18 -7.43
N ASN A 328 13.11 -9.96 -8.09
CA ASN A 328 13.48 -9.71 -9.47
C ASN A 328 12.31 -9.94 -10.43
N GLU A 329 11.44 -10.92 -10.13
CA GLU A 329 10.24 -11.14 -10.91
C GLU A 329 9.19 -10.03 -10.68
N ALA A 330 9.02 -9.58 -9.44
CA ALA A 330 8.07 -8.52 -9.08
C ALA A 330 8.38 -7.19 -9.76
N ILE A 331 9.65 -6.81 -9.88
CA ILE A 331 10.08 -5.55 -10.53
C ILE A 331 10.27 -5.70 -12.05
N LYS A 332 10.16 -6.91 -12.60
CA LYS A 332 10.34 -7.19 -14.02
C LYS A 332 9.31 -6.44 -14.88
N GLY A 333 9.82 -5.60 -15.75
CA GLY A 333 9.01 -4.78 -16.66
C GLY A 333 8.73 -3.37 -16.16
N LEU A 334 9.21 -2.98 -14.99
CA LEU A 334 9.32 -1.58 -14.60
C LEU A 334 10.42 -0.91 -15.43
N ASN A 335 10.13 0.30 -15.94
CA ASN A 335 11.11 1.10 -16.68
C ASN A 335 11.76 2.09 -15.73
N TYR A 336 13.02 1.86 -15.34
CA TYR A 336 13.76 2.72 -14.42
C TYR A 336 15.15 3.08 -14.97
N LYS A 337 15.66 4.24 -14.53
CA LYS A 337 16.99 4.73 -14.91
C LYS A 337 18.10 4.20 -13.99
N VAL A 338 17.85 4.23 -12.68
CA VAL A 338 18.77 3.75 -11.64
C VAL A 338 17.99 2.91 -10.65
N GLN A 339 18.59 1.80 -10.23
CA GLN A 339 18.10 0.93 -9.17
C GLN A 339 19.06 0.98 -7.99
N LEU A 340 18.55 1.17 -6.79
CA LEU A 340 19.31 1.21 -5.56
C LEU A 340 18.77 0.17 -4.58
N HIS A 341 19.58 -0.84 -4.31
CA HIS A 341 19.27 -1.86 -3.32
C HIS A 341 19.72 -1.42 -1.94
N LEU A 342 18.83 -1.57 -0.95
CA LEU A 342 19.10 -1.33 0.46
C LEU A 342 19.15 -2.65 1.21
N SER A 343 20.21 -2.93 1.93
CA SER A 343 20.34 -4.14 2.71
C SER A 343 20.95 -3.89 4.09
N GLY A 344 20.43 -4.59 5.09
CA GLY A 344 20.97 -4.63 6.45
C GLY A 344 21.88 -5.83 6.74
N THR A 345 21.94 -6.83 5.84
CA THR A 345 22.70 -8.08 6.01
C THR A 345 23.62 -8.34 4.83
N PRO A 346 24.97 -8.26 5.01
CA PRO A 346 25.93 -8.23 3.91
C PRO A 346 26.15 -9.58 3.22
N TYR A 347 26.18 -10.64 4.03
CA TYR A 347 26.78 -11.91 3.62
C TYR A 347 26.07 -12.59 2.45
N ARG A 348 24.80 -12.27 2.19
CA ARG A 348 24.01 -12.97 1.17
C ARG A 348 24.07 -12.34 -0.20
N ILE A 349 24.23 -11.02 -0.27
CA ILE A 349 24.33 -10.30 -1.55
C ILE A 349 25.75 -10.41 -2.12
N LEU A 350 26.77 -10.41 -1.25
CA LEU A 350 28.16 -10.52 -1.67
C LEU A 350 28.62 -11.96 -2.00
N MET A 351 27.83 -12.97 -1.62
CA MET A 351 28.10 -14.37 -2.00
C MET A 351 27.61 -14.74 -3.41
N ASN A 352 26.73 -13.91 -3.98
CA ASN A 352 26.35 -14.02 -5.40
C ASN A 352 27.30 -13.13 -6.22
N ASP A 353 28.48 -13.64 -6.55
CA ASP A 353 29.62 -12.96 -7.19
C ASP A 353 29.31 -12.27 -8.54
N GLU A 354 28.09 -12.40 -9.08
CA GLU A 354 27.73 -11.93 -10.41
C GLU A 354 26.86 -10.68 -10.44
N GLU A 355 26.26 -10.25 -9.31
CA GLU A 355 25.22 -9.22 -9.33
C GLU A 355 25.76 -7.80 -9.07
N PHE A 356 26.76 -7.63 -8.19
CA PHE A 356 27.34 -6.33 -7.84
C PHE A 356 28.86 -6.37 -7.83
N THR A 357 29.47 -5.40 -8.49
CA THR A 357 30.90 -5.16 -8.43
C THR A 357 31.25 -4.16 -7.32
N LYS A 358 32.54 -4.01 -7.01
CA LYS A 358 33.03 -3.01 -6.04
C LYS A 358 32.57 -1.58 -6.38
N GLU A 359 32.39 -1.28 -7.64
CA GLU A 359 32.00 0.03 -8.14
C GLU A 359 30.48 0.30 -7.99
N ASP A 360 29.69 -0.76 -7.80
CA ASP A 360 28.25 -0.67 -7.58
C ASP A 360 27.91 -0.44 -6.11
N ILE A 361 28.88 -0.65 -5.19
CA ILE A 361 28.67 -0.52 -3.75
C ILE A 361 28.92 0.93 -3.34
N ILE A 362 27.82 1.64 -3.04
CA ILE A 362 27.91 3.06 -2.61
C ILE A 362 28.15 3.23 -1.11
N ALA A 363 27.77 2.26 -0.29
CA ALA A 363 28.05 2.23 1.13
C ALA A 363 28.26 0.81 1.61
N PHE A 364 29.25 0.63 2.47
CA PHE A 364 29.52 -0.62 3.16
C PHE A 364 29.83 -0.30 4.63
N CYS A 365 28.81 -0.33 5.49
CA CYS A 365 28.93 0.01 6.91
C CYS A 365 28.55 -1.18 7.78
N GLN A 366 29.53 -1.72 8.51
CA GLN A 366 29.36 -2.73 9.54
C GLN A 366 29.38 -2.07 10.93
N PHE A 367 28.87 -2.77 11.95
CA PHE A 367 29.16 -2.40 13.34
C PHE A 367 30.66 -2.56 13.57
N THR A 368 31.33 -1.50 14.03
CA THR A 368 32.64 -1.58 14.66
C THR A 368 32.47 -1.76 16.15
#